data_c1bc17a1d9f134f2545d84de28accde9
#
_entry.id   c1bc17a1d9f134f2545d84de28accde9
#
_cell.length_a   1.000
_cell.length_b   1.000
_cell.length_c   1.000
_cell.angle_alpha   90.00
_cell.angle_beta   90.00
_cell.angle_gamma   90.00
#
_symmetry.space_group_name_H-M   'P 1'
#
loop_
_entity.id
_entity.type
_entity.pdbx_description
1 polymer ?
#
loop_
_entity_poly.entity_id
_entity_poly.type
_entity_poly.pdbx_seq_one_letter_code
_entity_poly.pdbx_strand_id
1 'polypeptide(L)'
;APEVKAAVIDAGKRLERAGWTVETIENTPPMREAVEWQIKLWLGDGYEAQLEMAEREGDPGALACLRGNRARVTPMDQANYAKALTRRATLTRDWMLFFETYAVLLTPVSGELPFPDHLDRKDDSSFKRVWEAQLPQIAIPFMGLPGLVVSTGLVGKAPVGVHIVSGRYREDLCLLAGEAIEAGGVPPSPIDPVG
;
A
#
# COMPACT_ATOMS: atom_id res chain seq x y z
N ALA A 1 7.33 9.97 -7.19
CA ALA A 1 7.84 10.28 -8.52
C ALA A 1 6.80 11.07 -9.32
N PRO A 2 7.21 11.96 -10.26
CA PRO A 2 6.27 12.74 -11.08
C PRO A 2 5.33 11.88 -11.92
N GLU A 3 5.83 10.79 -12.46
CA GLU A 3 5.09 9.84 -13.30
C GLU A 3 3.99 9.14 -12.50
N VAL A 4 4.28 8.78 -11.25
CA VAL A 4 3.31 8.18 -10.33
C VAL A 4 2.21 9.19 -10.00
N LYS A 5 2.57 10.44 -9.72
CA LYS A 5 1.59 11.53 -9.53
C LYS A 5 0.72 11.73 -10.77
N ALA A 6 1.33 11.70 -11.96
CA ALA A 6 0.60 11.82 -13.22
C ALA A 6 -0.42 10.68 -13.41
N ALA A 7 -0.08 9.45 -13.02
CA ALA A 7 -0.99 8.30 -13.09
C ALA A 7 -2.22 8.49 -12.20
N VAL A 8 -2.04 8.99 -10.97
CA VAL A 8 -3.18 9.28 -10.07
C VAL A 8 -4.07 10.39 -10.64
N ILE A 9 -3.47 11.45 -11.19
CA ILE A 9 -4.22 12.54 -11.83
C ILE A 9 -5.00 12.04 -13.05
N ASP A 10 -4.38 11.19 -13.88
CA ASP A 10 -5.05 10.61 -15.05
C ASP A 10 -6.23 9.71 -14.64
N ALA A 11 -6.05 8.87 -13.62
CA ALA A 11 -7.13 8.06 -13.07
C ALA A 11 -8.29 8.93 -12.55
N GLY A 12 -8.00 10.02 -11.86
CA GLY A 12 -9.02 10.99 -11.44
C GLY A 12 -9.80 11.55 -12.64
N LYS A 13 -9.10 11.97 -13.71
CA LYS A 13 -9.74 12.45 -14.94
C LYS A 13 -10.59 11.38 -15.65
N ARG A 14 -10.20 10.11 -15.56
CA ARG A 14 -11.01 9.00 -16.09
C ARG A 14 -12.33 8.86 -15.30
N LEU A 15 -12.27 8.96 -13.98
CA LEU A 15 -13.46 8.97 -13.13
C LEU A 15 -14.36 10.17 -13.43
N GLU A 16 -13.80 11.38 -13.58
CA GLU A 16 -14.59 12.56 -13.99
C GLU A 16 -15.34 12.34 -15.30
N ARG A 17 -14.67 11.78 -16.32
CA ARG A 17 -15.32 11.44 -17.60
C ARG A 17 -16.43 10.38 -17.46
N ALA A 18 -16.31 9.51 -16.45
CA ALA A 18 -17.34 8.52 -16.11
C ALA A 18 -18.46 9.07 -15.21
N GLY A 19 -18.46 10.38 -14.92
CA GLY A 19 -19.51 11.06 -14.14
C GLY A 19 -19.26 11.11 -12.63
N TRP A 20 -18.06 10.75 -12.15
CA TRP A 20 -17.71 10.90 -10.74
C TRP A 20 -17.31 12.34 -10.44
N THR A 21 -17.67 12.81 -9.24
CA THR A 21 -17.09 14.05 -8.70
C THR A 21 -15.74 13.76 -8.09
N VAL A 22 -14.68 14.40 -8.58
CA VAL A 22 -13.31 14.19 -8.12
C VAL A 22 -12.78 15.47 -7.45
N GLU A 23 -12.23 15.32 -6.27
CA GLU A 23 -11.63 16.39 -5.50
C GLU A 23 -10.17 16.04 -5.17
N THR A 24 -9.27 17.00 -5.32
CA THR A 24 -7.90 16.87 -4.83
C THR A 24 -7.85 17.33 -3.38
N ILE A 25 -7.49 16.42 -2.49
CA ILE A 25 -7.38 16.68 -1.06
C ILE A 25 -5.92 16.73 -0.62
N GLU A 26 -5.62 17.55 0.36
CA GLU A 26 -4.27 17.68 0.92
C GLU A 26 -4.05 16.80 2.16
N ASN A 27 -5.13 16.46 2.85
CA ASN A 27 -5.07 15.77 4.13
C ASN A 27 -5.95 14.53 4.14
N THR A 28 -5.40 13.45 4.67
CA THR A 28 -6.13 12.21 4.98
C THR A 28 -6.01 11.93 6.49
N PRO A 29 -6.84 11.04 7.05
CA PRO A 29 -6.56 10.52 8.38
C PRO A 29 -5.15 9.89 8.47
N PRO A 30 -4.58 9.72 9.68
CA PRO A 30 -3.19 9.27 9.85
C PRO A 30 -2.92 7.93 9.17
N MET A 31 -2.06 7.93 8.16
CA MET A 31 -1.65 6.72 7.43
C MET A 31 -0.32 6.17 7.96
N ARG A 32 0.65 7.04 8.23
CA ARG A 32 1.97 6.63 8.71
C ARG A 32 1.90 5.89 10.05
N GLU A 33 1.05 6.33 10.96
CA GLU A 33 0.84 5.64 12.24
C GLU A 33 0.30 4.21 12.02
N ALA A 34 -0.61 4.03 11.07
CA ALA A 34 -1.11 2.70 10.71
C ALA A 34 -0.01 1.77 10.21
N VAL A 35 0.93 2.29 9.39
CA VAL A 35 2.10 1.54 8.93
C VAL A 35 2.96 1.08 10.09
N GLU A 36 3.28 1.96 11.03
CA GLU A 36 4.11 1.63 12.19
C GLU A 36 3.47 0.53 13.06
N TRP A 37 2.16 0.61 13.29
CA TRP A 37 1.45 -0.43 14.01
C TRP A 37 1.35 -1.73 13.23
N GLN A 38 1.16 -1.67 11.90
CA GLN A 38 1.14 -2.87 11.07
C GLN A 38 2.46 -3.62 11.12
N ILE A 39 3.59 -2.92 11.00
CA ILE A 39 4.91 -3.54 11.10
C ILE A 39 5.13 -4.16 12.49
N LYS A 40 4.72 -3.47 13.56
CA LYS A 40 4.78 -4.01 14.92
C LYS A 40 3.96 -5.29 15.08
N LEU A 41 2.76 -5.35 14.49
CA LEU A 41 1.94 -6.55 14.52
C LEU A 41 2.56 -7.71 13.73
N TRP A 42 3.12 -7.44 12.57
CA TRP A 42 3.81 -8.48 11.78
C TRP A 42 5.01 -9.09 12.51
N LEU A 43 5.71 -8.28 13.30
CA LEU A 43 6.88 -8.74 14.06
C LEU A 43 6.52 -9.13 15.50
N GLY A 44 5.31 -8.85 15.96
CA GLY A 44 4.90 -9.04 17.36
C GLY A 44 4.64 -10.49 17.72
N ASP A 45 4.32 -11.31 16.73
CA ASP A 45 4.03 -12.73 16.91
C ASP A 45 4.99 -13.56 16.07
N GLY A 46 5.91 -14.22 16.76
CA GLY A 46 6.78 -15.23 16.13
C GLY A 46 7.97 -14.69 15.35
N TYR A 47 8.45 -13.47 15.58
CA TYR A 47 9.63 -12.94 14.90
C TYR A 47 10.83 -13.90 14.96
N GLU A 48 11.13 -14.45 16.13
CA GLU A 48 12.26 -15.37 16.32
C GLU A 48 12.07 -16.67 15.50
N ALA A 49 10.86 -17.20 15.47
CA ALA A 49 10.54 -18.38 14.66
C ALA A 49 10.61 -18.09 13.15
N GLN A 50 10.17 -16.90 12.73
CA GLN A 50 10.30 -16.46 11.33
C GLN A 50 11.77 -16.27 10.94
N LEU A 51 12.57 -15.70 11.84
CA LEU A 51 14.00 -15.52 11.62
C LEU A 51 14.71 -16.87 11.49
N GLU A 52 14.45 -17.79 12.41
CA GLU A 52 15.00 -19.17 12.36
C GLU A 52 14.63 -19.89 11.06
N MET A 53 13.37 -19.75 10.62
CA MET A 53 12.91 -20.33 9.35
C MET A 53 13.65 -19.73 8.16
N ALA A 54 13.77 -18.40 8.09
CA ALA A 54 14.49 -17.72 7.01
C ALA A 54 15.99 -18.06 7.00
N GLU A 55 16.62 -18.24 8.17
CA GLU A 55 18.02 -18.69 8.29
C GLU A 55 18.19 -20.13 7.80
N ARG A 56 17.26 -21.01 8.14
CA ARG A 56 17.28 -22.41 7.68
C ARG A 56 17.06 -22.52 6.17
N GLU A 57 16.20 -21.69 5.60
CA GLU A 57 15.96 -21.63 4.15
C GLU A 57 17.11 -20.96 3.39
N GLY A 58 17.91 -20.15 4.09
CA GLY A 58 19.03 -19.43 3.49
C GLY A 58 18.58 -18.34 2.54
N ASP A 59 17.35 -17.79 2.71
CA ASP A 59 16.85 -16.71 1.88
C ASP A 59 17.36 -15.34 2.38
N PRO A 60 18.32 -14.73 1.66
CA PRO A 60 18.87 -13.44 2.05
C PRO A 60 17.85 -12.29 1.93
N GLY A 61 16.81 -12.43 1.10
CA GLY A 61 15.73 -11.45 0.97
C GLY A 61 14.84 -11.44 2.20
N ALA A 62 14.40 -12.61 2.64
CA ALA A 62 13.61 -12.75 3.87
C ALA A 62 14.38 -12.23 5.09
N LEU A 63 15.66 -12.60 5.21
CA LEU A 63 16.54 -12.13 6.29
C LEU A 63 16.69 -10.59 6.30
N ALA A 64 16.92 -9.97 5.14
CA ALA A 64 17.03 -8.52 5.02
C ALA A 64 15.71 -7.83 5.42
N CYS A 65 14.57 -8.36 4.96
CA CYS A 65 13.26 -7.83 5.29
C CYS A 65 12.95 -7.92 6.79
N LEU A 66 13.14 -9.07 7.41
CA LEU A 66 12.89 -9.29 8.84
C LEU A 66 13.77 -8.38 9.69
N ARG A 67 15.08 -8.35 9.42
CA ARG A 67 16.05 -7.52 10.16
C ARG A 67 15.80 -6.03 9.96
N GLY A 68 15.51 -5.60 8.73
CA GLY A 68 15.22 -4.21 8.41
C GLY A 68 13.94 -3.71 9.11
N ASN A 69 12.88 -4.50 9.13
CA ASN A 69 11.67 -4.16 9.87
C ASN A 69 11.91 -4.17 11.37
N ARG A 70 12.67 -5.14 11.89
CA ARG A 70 13.02 -5.21 13.30
C ARG A 70 13.80 -4.00 13.79
N ALA A 71 14.68 -3.45 12.98
CA ALA A 71 15.43 -2.24 13.29
C ALA A 71 14.55 -0.97 13.40
N ARG A 72 13.36 -1.00 12.78
CA ARG A 72 12.45 0.16 12.73
C ARG A 72 11.43 0.21 13.87
N VAL A 73 11.18 -0.89 14.55
CA VAL A 73 10.13 -0.99 15.56
C VAL A 73 10.63 -1.66 16.83
N THR A 74 10.11 -1.21 17.97
CA THR A 74 10.35 -1.86 19.25
C THR A 74 9.61 -3.20 19.31
N PRO A 75 10.18 -4.25 19.92
CA PRO A 75 9.48 -5.51 20.16
C PRO A 75 8.13 -5.30 20.82
N MET A 76 7.15 -6.08 20.41
CA MET A 76 5.81 -6.01 20.96
C MET A 76 5.72 -6.89 22.22
N ASP A 77 5.36 -6.24 23.32
CA ASP A 77 4.90 -6.93 24.53
C ASP A 77 3.36 -6.97 24.58
N GLN A 78 2.80 -7.63 25.58
CA GLN A 78 1.35 -7.73 25.75
C GLN A 78 0.66 -6.37 25.84
N ALA A 79 1.28 -5.40 26.52
CA ALA A 79 0.71 -4.06 26.68
C ALA A 79 0.70 -3.31 25.35
N ASN A 80 1.77 -3.40 24.58
CA ASN A 80 1.85 -2.81 23.23
C ASN A 80 0.90 -3.49 22.25
N TYR A 81 0.67 -4.81 22.38
CA TYR A 81 -0.33 -5.53 21.58
C TYR A 81 -1.75 -5.00 21.86
N ALA A 82 -2.15 -4.89 23.12
CA ALA A 82 -3.43 -4.31 23.50
C ALA A 82 -3.59 -2.87 22.99
N LYS A 83 -2.52 -2.06 23.09
CA LYS A 83 -2.47 -0.70 22.55
C LYS A 83 -2.63 -0.68 21.02
N ALA A 84 -1.98 -1.60 20.31
CA ALA A 84 -2.12 -1.71 18.85
C ALA A 84 -3.56 -1.97 18.43
N LEU A 85 -4.27 -2.88 19.10
CA LEU A 85 -5.67 -3.16 18.82
C LEU A 85 -6.57 -1.94 19.10
N THR A 86 -6.33 -1.21 20.19
CA THR A 86 -7.05 0.03 20.51
C THR A 86 -6.79 1.11 19.45
N ARG A 87 -5.53 1.28 19.05
CA ARG A 87 -5.19 2.26 17.99
C ARG A 87 -5.77 1.86 16.63
N ARG A 88 -5.79 0.55 16.32
CA ARG A 88 -6.46 0.03 15.13
C ARG A 88 -7.92 0.46 15.09
N ALA A 89 -8.66 0.27 16.18
CA ALA A 89 -10.06 0.66 16.26
C ALA A 89 -10.25 2.18 16.05
N THR A 90 -9.40 3.01 16.67
CA THR A 90 -9.44 4.47 16.52
C THR A 90 -9.15 4.88 15.08
N LEU A 91 -8.05 4.42 14.49
CA LEU A 91 -7.68 4.75 13.11
C LEU A 91 -8.72 4.26 12.11
N THR A 92 -9.24 3.04 12.31
CA THR A 92 -10.36 2.54 11.48
C THR A 92 -11.56 3.46 11.54
N ARG A 93 -11.94 3.95 12.75
CA ARG A 93 -13.06 4.88 12.91
C ARG A 93 -12.80 6.20 12.18
N ASP A 94 -11.61 6.77 12.31
CA ASP A 94 -11.26 8.03 11.66
C ASP A 94 -11.33 7.92 10.13
N TRP A 95 -10.86 6.79 9.58
CA TRP A 95 -10.98 6.49 8.16
C TRP A 95 -12.42 6.21 7.72
N MET A 96 -13.24 5.56 8.55
CA MET A 96 -14.66 5.36 8.24
C MET A 96 -15.42 6.68 8.19
N LEU A 97 -15.13 7.64 9.10
CA LEU A 97 -15.69 8.99 9.05
C LEU A 97 -15.24 9.76 7.79
N PHE A 98 -13.99 9.60 7.37
CA PHE A 98 -13.50 10.15 6.11
C PHE A 98 -14.30 9.60 4.91
N PHE A 99 -14.59 8.31 4.88
CA PHE A 99 -15.37 7.66 3.82
C PHE A 99 -16.89 7.90 3.90
N GLU A 100 -17.40 8.60 4.91
CA GLU A 100 -18.75 9.16 4.87
C GLU A 100 -18.86 10.34 3.90
N THR A 101 -17.74 11.04 3.67
CA THR A 101 -17.67 12.17 2.73
C THR A 101 -17.21 11.72 1.33
N TYR A 102 -16.25 10.81 1.26
CA TYR A 102 -15.63 10.36 0.01
C TYR A 102 -15.95 8.89 -0.24
N ALA A 103 -16.56 8.60 -1.39
CA ALA A 103 -16.88 7.21 -1.76
C ALA A 103 -15.63 6.33 -1.90
N VAL A 104 -14.60 6.88 -2.53
CA VAL A 104 -13.29 6.24 -2.71
C VAL A 104 -12.17 7.26 -2.55
N LEU A 105 -10.98 6.78 -2.22
CA LEU A 105 -9.73 7.54 -2.24
C LEU A 105 -8.81 6.92 -3.29
N LEU A 106 -8.27 7.77 -4.18
CA LEU A 106 -7.19 7.37 -5.08
C LEU A 106 -5.84 7.70 -4.45
N THR A 107 -4.98 6.71 -4.35
CA THR A 107 -3.59 6.87 -3.93
C THR A 107 -2.66 6.24 -4.95
N PRO A 108 -1.36 6.56 -4.96
CA PRO A 108 -0.42 5.76 -5.70
C PRO A 108 -0.33 4.35 -5.11
N VAL A 109 -0.04 3.36 -5.94
CA VAL A 109 0.34 2.00 -5.48
C VAL A 109 1.66 2.07 -4.72
N SER A 110 2.62 2.80 -5.27
CA SER A 110 3.91 3.11 -4.66
C SER A 110 4.25 4.58 -4.95
N GLY A 111 4.95 5.24 -4.05
CA GLY A 111 5.43 6.60 -4.26
C GLY A 111 6.50 6.72 -5.36
N GLU A 112 7.06 5.59 -5.80
CA GLU A 112 8.07 5.49 -6.85
C GLU A 112 7.68 4.46 -7.91
N LEU A 113 8.31 4.52 -9.08
CA LEU A 113 8.24 3.47 -10.10
C LEU A 113 8.87 2.17 -9.57
N PRO A 114 8.62 1.02 -10.23
CA PRO A 114 9.22 -0.25 -9.82
C PRO A 114 10.72 -0.13 -9.56
N PHE A 115 11.15 -0.65 -8.44
CA PHE A 115 12.54 -0.58 -8.00
C PHE A 115 13.43 -1.54 -8.80
N PRO A 116 14.73 -1.25 -8.93
CA PRO A 116 15.70 -2.26 -9.34
C PRO A 116 15.62 -3.48 -8.43
N ASP A 117 15.88 -4.65 -9.03
CA ASP A 117 15.90 -5.90 -8.28
C ASP A 117 16.86 -5.83 -7.09
N HIS A 118 16.45 -6.38 -5.97
CA HIS A 118 17.19 -6.42 -4.71
C HIS A 118 17.61 -5.06 -4.11
N LEU A 119 16.95 -3.96 -4.49
CA LEU A 119 17.29 -2.65 -3.93
C LEU A 119 17.14 -2.60 -2.41
N ASP A 120 16.13 -3.25 -1.86
CA ASP A 120 15.85 -3.37 -0.42
C ASP A 120 16.91 -4.15 0.36
N ARG A 121 17.76 -4.90 -0.34
CA ARG A 121 18.85 -5.69 0.26
C ARG A 121 20.21 -5.01 0.20
N LYS A 122 20.30 -3.86 -0.45
CA LYS A 122 21.56 -3.19 -0.70
C LYS A 122 22.15 -2.58 0.57
N ASP A 123 21.36 -1.83 1.30
CA ASP A 123 21.71 -1.13 2.53
C ASP A 123 20.44 -0.61 3.26
N ASP A 124 20.59 -0.16 4.49
CA ASP A 124 19.49 0.33 5.34
C ASP A 124 18.76 1.52 4.72
N SER A 125 19.45 2.40 4.02
CA SER A 125 18.84 3.56 3.37
C SER A 125 17.96 3.15 2.20
N SER A 126 18.42 2.21 1.41
CA SER A 126 17.67 1.61 0.29
C SER A 126 16.47 0.82 0.79
N PHE A 127 16.63 0.03 1.85
CA PHE A 127 15.52 -0.65 2.52
C PHE A 127 14.45 0.36 2.97
N LYS A 128 14.86 1.41 3.68
CA LYS A 128 13.95 2.47 4.15
C LYS A 128 13.24 3.15 2.98
N ARG A 129 13.95 3.47 1.89
CA ARG A 129 13.36 4.09 0.69
C ARG A 129 12.26 3.23 0.09
N VAL A 130 12.50 1.93 -0.09
CA VAL A 130 11.51 0.99 -0.64
C VAL A 130 10.26 0.93 0.24
N TRP A 131 10.43 0.82 1.54
CA TRP A 131 9.30 0.74 2.47
C TRP A 131 8.52 2.06 2.59
N GLU A 132 9.19 3.20 2.57
CA GLU A 132 8.53 4.51 2.57
C GLU A 132 7.69 4.72 1.30
N ALA A 133 8.15 4.25 0.16
CA ALA A 133 7.39 4.34 -1.07
C ALA A 133 6.12 3.46 -1.05
N GLN A 134 6.10 2.37 -0.30
CA GLN A 134 4.96 1.45 -0.19
C GLN A 134 3.99 1.78 0.96
N LEU A 135 4.15 2.92 1.62
CA LEU A 135 3.35 3.32 2.77
C LEU A 135 1.82 3.16 2.56
N PRO A 136 1.22 3.55 1.42
CA PRO A 136 -0.22 3.38 1.23
C PRO A 136 -0.67 1.92 1.30
N GLN A 137 0.13 0.98 0.80
CA GLN A 137 -0.22 -0.44 0.79
C GLN A 137 -0.08 -1.11 2.15
N ILE A 138 0.85 -0.65 2.98
CA ILE A 138 1.08 -1.21 4.31
C ILE A 138 0.02 -0.73 5.30
N ALA A 139 -0.47 0.50 5.16
CA ALA A 139 -1.45 1.09 6.07
C ALA A 139 -2.85 0.47 5.96
N ILE A 140 -3.31 0.22 4.74
CA ILE A 140 -4.69 -0.19 4.46
C ILE A 140 -5.06 -1.53 5.12
N PRO A 141 -4.23 -2.59 5.08
CA PRO A 141 -4.49 -3.85 5.78
C PRO A 141 -4.64 -3.70 7.29
N PHE A 142 -3.89 -2.77 7.92
CA PHE A 142 -4.00 -2.53 9.36
C PHE A 142 -5.43 -2.15 9.76
N MET A 143 -6.10 -1.35 8.95
CA MET A 143 -7.46 -0.86 9.23
C MET A 143 -8.55 -1.79 8.69
N GLY A 144 -8.18 -2.80 7.88
CA GLY A 144 -9.11 -3.71 7.23
C GLY A 144 -10.03 -3.00 6.25
N LEU A 145 -9.48 -2.03 5.52
CA LEU A 145 -10.16 -1.33 4.43
C LEU A 145 -9.99 -2.09 3.11
N PRO A 146 -11.01 -2.12 2.25
CA PRO A 146 -10.87 -2.68 0.92
C PRO A 146 -9.97 -1.81 0.05
N GLY A 147 -9.17 -2.46 -0.78
CA GLY A 147 -8.29 -1.81 -1.73
C GLY A 147 -8.23 -2.57 -3.05
N LEU A 148 -8.24 -1.85 -4.16
CA LEU A 148 -8.13 -2.37 -5.52
C LEU A 148 -7.00 -1.65 -6.24
N VAL A 149 -6.13 -2.39 -6.91
CA VAL A 149 -5.09 -1.81 -7.78
C VAL A 149 -5.51 -1.94 -9.23
N VAL A 150 -5.45 -0.83 -9.96
CA VAL A 150 -5.77 -0.78 -11.39
C VAL A 150 -4.58 -0.21 -12.15
N SER A 151 -4.17 -0.89 -13.22
CA SER A 151 -3.14 -0.39 -14.13
C SER A 151 -3.67 0.76 -14.98
N THR A 152 -2.93 1.86 -15.05
CA THR A 152 -3.30 3.04 -15.85
C THR A 152 -2.41 3.25 -17.06
N GLY A 153 -1.25 2.61 -17.12
CA GLY A 153 -0.32 2.80 -18.22
C GLY A 153 1.06 2.21 -17.99
N LEU A 154 1.99 2.63 -18.84
CA LEU A 154 3.39 2.29 -18.77
C LEU A 154 4.24 3.57 -18.73
N VAL A 155 5.33 3.54 -17.99
CA VAL A 155 6.42 4.51 -18.05
C VAL A 155 7.65 3.78 -18.60
N GLY A 156 7.96 4.00 -19.88
CA GLY A 156 8.88 3.12 -20.59
C GLY A 156 8.32 1.69 -20.66
N LYS A 157 8.97 0.74 -19.98
CA LYS A 157 8.50 -0.64 -19.83
C LYS A 157 7.89 -0.92 -18.45
N ALA A 158 7.96 0.02 -17.53
CA ALA A 158 7.48 -0.16 -16.17
C ALA A 158 5.96 0.08 -16.08
N PRO A 159 5.17 -0.86 -15.55
CA PRO A 159 3.75 -0.63 -15.33
C PRO A 159 3.56 0.42 -14.23
N VAL A 160 2.56 1.26 -14.41
CA VAL A 160 2.11 2.21 -13.41
C VAL A 160 0.60 2.07 -13.20
N GLY A 161 0.16 2.21 -11.98
CA GLY A 161 -1.24 2.08 -11.64
C GLY A 161 -1.61 2.93 -10.43
N VAL A 162 -2.86 2.83 -10.04
CA VAL A 162 -3.42 3.51 -8.89
C VAL A 162 -4.02 2.51 -7.92
N HIS A 163 -4.02 2.88 -6.66
CA HIS A 163 -4.67 2.15 -5.58
C HIS A 163 -5.95 2.88 -5.20
N ILE A 164 -7.07 2.20 -5.29
CA ILE A 164 -8.42 2.66 -4.97
C ILE A 164 -8.76 2.08 -3.61
N VAL A 165 -9.08 2.92 -2.65
CA VAL A 165 -9.44 2.52 -1.28
C VAL A 165 -10.83 3.03 -0.97
N SER A 166 -11.62 2.27 -0.22
CA SER A 166 -12.95 2.67 0.24
C SER A 166 -13.19 2.30 1.70
N GLY A 167 -14.33 2.69 2.25
CA GLY A 167 -14.77 2.28 3.57
C GLY A 167 -14.97 0.77 3.67
N ARG A 168 -14.97 0.25 4.90
CA ARG A 168 -15.17 -1.18 5.16
C ARG A 168 -16.45 -1.69 4.50
N TYR A 169 -16.37 -2.89 3.92
CA TYR A 169 -17.48 -3.57 3.25
C TYR A 169 -18.01 -2.81 2.03
N ARG A 170 -17.20 -1.93 1.43
CA ARG A 170 -17.51 -1.19 0.21
C ARG A 170 -16.58 -1.55 -0.93
N GLU A 171 -16.27 -2.84 -1.05
CA GLU A 171 -15.55 -3.42 -2.18
C GLU A 171 -16.25 -3.09 -3.52
N ASP A 172 -17.58 -2.99 -3.50
CA ASP A 172 -18.41 -2.58 -4.60
C ASP A 172 -17.97 -1.23 -5.20
N LEU A 173 -17.66 -0.25 -4.34
CA LEU A 173 -17.20 1.07 -4.81
C LEU A 173 -15.79 1.00 -5.41
N CYS A 174 -14.91 0.18 -4.84
CA CYS A 174 -13.59 -0.03 -5.43
C CYS A 174 -13.71 -0.65 -6.82
N LEU A 175 -14.58 -1.65 -7.00
CA LEU A 175 -14.81 -2.31 -8.29
C LEU A 175 -15.43 -1.37 -9.33
N LEU A 176 -16.46 -0.61 -8.95
CA LEU A 176 -17.09 0.39 -9.83
C LEU A 176 -16.10 1.47 -10.29
N ALA A 177 -15.29 1.98 -9.37
CA ALA A 177 -14.27 2.96 -9.72
C ALA A 177 -13.16 2.33 -10.58
N GLY A 178 -12.77 1.10 -10.30
CA GLY A 178 -11.80 0.34 -11.09
C GLY A 178 -12.28 0.12 -12.53
N GLU A 179 -13.50 -0.34 -12.72
CA GLU A 179 -14.12 -0.50 -14.03
C GLU A 179 -14.15 0.82 -14.83
N ALA A 180 -14.53 1.92 -14.18
CA ALA A 180 -14.55 3.23 -14.81
C ALA A 180 -13.15 3.71 -15.23
N ILE A 181 -12.11 3.40 -14.45
CA ILE A 181 -10.73 3.71 -14.81
C ILE A 181 -10.24 2.83 -15.96
N GLU A 182 -10.52 1.53 -15.94
CA GLU A 182 -10.11 0.58 -16.98
C GLU A 182 -10.82 0.85 -18.32
N ALA A 183 -12.07 1.32 -18.31
CA ALA A 183 -12.78 1.75 -19.51
C ALA A 183 -12.07 2.88 -20.26
N GLY A 184 -11.23 3.66 -19.59
CA GLY A 184 -10.33 4.67 -20.17
C GLY A 184 -9.13 4.09 -20.92
N GLY A 185 -8.99 2.78 -20.96
CA GLY A 185 -7.91 2.02 -21.60
C GLY A 185 -6.91 1.46 -20.60
N VAL A 186 -6.55 0.20 -20.80
CA VAL A 186 -5.46 -0.48 -20.07
C VAL A 186 -4.27 -0.67 -21.00
N PRO A 187 -3.04 -0.64 -20.51
CA PRO A 187 -1.88 -0.93 -21.34
C PRO A 187 -1.93 -2.40 -21.77
N PRO A 188 -1.43 -2.72 -22.98
CA PRO A 188 -1.24 -4.10 -23.37
C PRO A 188 -0.30 -4.77 -22.36
N SER A 189 -0.78 -5.80 -21.70
CA SER A 189 0.01 -6.58 -20.76
C SER A 189 0.45 -7.86 -21.47
N PRO A 190 1.74 -8.17 -21.56
CA PRO A 190 2.17 -9.48 -21.98
C PRO A 190 1.70 -10.49 -20.91
N ILE A 191 0.78 -11.37 -21.28
CA ILE A 191 0.24 -12.39 -20.38
C ILE A 191 1.15 -13.61 -20.36
N ASP A 192 1.86 -13.85 -21.44
CA ASP A 192 2.76 -14.99 -21.54
C ASP A 192 4.18 -14.61 -21.12
N PRO A 193 4.80 -15.36 -20.19
CA PRO A 193 6.21 -15.22 -19.93
C PRO A 193 6.98 -15.57 -21.19
N VAL A 194 7.74 -14.62 -21.69
CA VAL A 194 8.71 -14.93 -22.76
C VAL A 194 9.78 -15.81 -22.14
N GLY A 195 9.82 -17.08 -22.59
CA GLY A 195 10.83 -18.05 -22.18
C GLY A 195 12.22 -17.69 -22.65
#